data_eee947796d161b35858af111527dbee5
#
_entry.id   eee947796d161b35858af111527dbee5
#
_cell.length_a   1.000
_cell.length_b   1.000
_cell.length_c   1.000
_cell.angle_alpha   90.00
_cell.angle_beta   90.00
_cell.angle_gamma   90.00
#
_symmetry.space_group_name_H-M   'P 1'
#
loop_
_entity.id
_entity.type
_entity.pdbx_description
1 polymer ?
#
loop_
_entity_poly.entity_id
_entity_poly.type
_entity_poly.pdbx_seq_one_letter_code
_entity_poly.pdbx_strand_id
1 'polypeptide(L)'
;MAEQLHQGDIIKLEKIKHPVLVVSKDFFNATGEIIGCPIFDNSIEGPLHILISTDETTGCVQCEKLALLDLKVRGYKKIDTLSIDAMINIVDAIQGIFEYIVR
;
A
#
# COMPACT_ATOMS: atom_id res chain seq x y z
N MET A 1 -3.36 22.85 0.47
CA MET A 1 -2.12 22.18 0.09
C MET A 1 -2.23 20.69 0.31
N ALA A 2 -1.85 19.88 -0.67
CA ALA A 2 -1.94 18.44 -0.51
C ALA A 2 -0.92 17.94 0.51
N GLU A 3 -1.33 17.00 1.34
CA GLU A 3 -0.47 16.35 2.29
C GLU A 3 0.51 15.44 1.56
N GLN A 4 1.79 15.48 1.95
CA GLN A 4 2.77 14.55 1.42
C GLN A 4 2.51 13.16 1.98
N LEU A 5 2.31 12.18 1.10
CA LEU A 5 2.15 10.80 1.50
C LEU A 5 3.50 10.10 1.55
N HIS A 6 3.65 9.23 2.52
CA HIS A 6 4.88 8.49 2.77
C HIS A 6 4.64 6.99 2.61
N GLN A 7 5.70 6.27 2.29
CA GLN A 7 5.65 4.80 2.28
C GLN A 7 5.14 4.31 3.64
N GLY A 8 4.12 3.47 3.62
CA GLY A 8 3.50 2.96 4.84
C GLY A 8 2.21 3.65 5.22
N ASP A 9 1.91 4.79 4.63
CA ASP A 9 0.62 5.44 4.88
C ASP A 9 -0.51 4.60 4.32
N ILE A 10 -1.61 4.55 5.06
CA ILE A 10 -2.82 3.87 4.63
C ILE A 10 -3.85 4.94 4.31
N ILE A 11 -4.42 4.87 3.11
CA ILE A 11 -5.36 5.87 2.64
C ILE A 11 -6.68 5.23 2.26
N LYS A 12 -7.73 6.04 2.30
CA LYS A 12 -9.05 5.69 1.82
C LYS A 12 -9.32 6.54 0.58
N LEU A 13 -9.63 5.89 -0.52
CA LEU A 13 -9.94 6.59 -1.77
C LEU A 13 -11.44 6.78 -1.91
N GLU A 14 -11.82 7.90 -2.54
CA GLU A 14 -13.22 8.14 -2.86
C GLU A 14 -13.77 7.00 -3.73
N LYS A 15 -14.96 6.51 -3.37
CA LYS A 15 -15.71 5.50 -4.13
C LYS A 15 -15.02 4.13 -4.19
N ILE A 16 -14.00 3.91 -3.38
CA ILE A 16 -13.36 2.60 -3.28
C ILE A 16 -13.54 2.08 -1.87
N LYS A 17 -14.04 0.88 -1.76
CA LYS A 17 -14.44 0.29 -0.49
C LYS A 17 -13.27 -0.02 0.43
N HIS A 18 -12.23 -0.62 -0.12
CA HIS A 18 -11.12 -1.09 0.70
C HIS A 18 -10.03 -0.02 0.80
N PRO A 19 -9.28 -0.01 1.91
CA PRO A 19 -8.13 0.88 2.03
C PRO A 19 -7.01 0.48 1.09
N VAL A 20 -6.08 1.41 0.92
CA VAL A 20 -4.89 1.20 0.08
C VAL A 20 -3.65 1.53 0.90
N LEU A 21 -2.66 0.65 0.86
CA LEU A 21 -1.36 0.88 1.47
C LEU A 21 -0.45 1.54 0.45
N VAL A 22 0.13 2.68 0.80
CA VAL A 22 1.11 3.36 -0.05
C VAL A 22 2.44 2.63 0.09
N VAL A 23 2.95 2.08 -1.00
CA VAL A 23 4.22 1.35 -0.98
C VAL A 23 5.36 2.11 -1.64
N SER A 24 5.06 3.18 -2.37
CA SER A 24 6.06 4.01 -3.02
C SER A 24 6.65 5.04 -2.05
N LYS A 25 7.88 5.43 -2.32
CA LYS A 25 8.64 6.35 -1.46
C LYS A 25 8.35 7.81 -1.79
N ASP A 26 8.84 8.69 -0.93
CA ASP A 26 8.59 10.12 -1.00
C ASP A 26 8.92 10.74 -2.35
N PHE A 27 10.07 10.36 -2.92
CA PHE A 27 10.49 10.96 -4.20
C PHE A 27 9.48 10.68 -5.30
N PHE A 28 8.86 9.52 -5.27
CA PHE A 28 7.83 9.17 -6.24
C PHE A 28 6.50 9.87 -5.90
N ASN A 29 6.15 9.84 -4.61
CA ASN A 29 4.86 10.38 -4.16
C ASN A 29 4.78 11.89 -4.37
N ALA A 30 5.93 12.57 -4.41
CA ALA A 30 5.98 14.01 -4.66
C ALA A 30 5.46 14.39 -6.05
N THR A 31 5.36 13.44 -6.98
CA THR A 31 4.81 13.70 -8.31
C THR A 31 3.28 13.87 -8.30
N GLY A 32 2.63 13.53 -7.19
CA GLY A 32 1.17 13.52 -7.10
C GLY A 32 0.57 12.16 -7.42
N GLU A 33 1.41 11.20 -7.77
CA GLU A 33 0.98 9.81 -7.97
C GLU A 33 1.60 8.95 -6.90
N ILE A 34 0.96 7.83 -6.60
CA ILE A 34 1.51 6.82 -5.69
C ILE A 34 1.37 5.44 -6.30
N ILE A 35 2.17 4.51 -5.79
CA ILE A 35 1.95 3.09 -6.05
C ILE A 35 1.44 2.49 -4.76
N GLY A 36 0.32 1.77 -4.85
CA GLY A 36 -0.32 1.21 -3.66
C GLY A 36 -0.79 -0.21 -3.87
N CYS A 37 -1.05 -0.87 -2.76
CA CYS A 37 -1.62 -2.22 -2.72
C CYS A 37 -2.93 -2.17 -1.96
N PRO A 38 -3.96 -2.91 -2.41
CA PRO A 38 -5.23 -2.94 -1.69
C PRO A 38 -5.11 -3.76 -0.41
N ILE A 39 -5.94 -3.40 0.57
CA ILE A 39 -6.05 -4.12 1.83
C ILE A 39 -7.46 -4.72 1.87
N PHE A 40 -7.56 -6.03 1.86
CA PHE A 40 -8.86 -6.72 1.86
C PHE A 40 -9.12 -7.42 3.19
N ASP A 41 -10.38 -7.48 3.58
CA ASP A 41 -10.79 -8.08 4.85
C ASP A 41 -10.70 -9.60 4.87
N ASN A 42 -10.98 -10.24 3.73
CA ASN A 42 -11.23 -11.68 3.66
C ASN A 42 -10.21 -12.45 2.85
N SER A 43 -9.01 -11.94 2.72
CA SER A 43 -7.97 -12.63 1.96
C SER A 43 -7.36 -13.77 2.76
N ILE A 44 -6.94 -14.81 2.05
CA ILE A 44 -6.19 -15.90 2.65
C ILE A 44 -4.72 -15.50 2.68
N GLU A 45 -4.11 -15.62 3.85
CA GLU A 45 -2.70 -15.30 4.05
C GLU A 45 -1.81 -16.21 3.20
N GLY A 46 -0.74 -15.64 2.67
CA GLY A 46 0.22 -16.38 1.84
C GLY A 46 1.45 -15.53 1.60
N PRO A 47 2.38 -15.99 0.75
CA PRO A 47 3.63 -15.26 0.53
C PRO A 47 3.45 -13.82 0.05
N LEU A 48 2.39 -13.54 -0.71
CA LEU A 48 2.12 -12.19 -1.23
C LEU A 48 0.90 -11.56 -0.56
N HIS A 49 0.28 -12.24 0.39
CA HIS A 49 -0.90 -11.76 1.11
C HIS A 49 -0.55 -11.67 2.58
N ILE A 50 -0.25 -10.47 3.04
CA ILE A 50 0.33 -10.24 4.36
C ILE A 50 -0.68 -9.58 5.27
N LEU A 51 -0.99 -10.24 6.39
CA LEU A 51 -1.90 -9.67 7.38
C LEU A 51 -1.27 -8.49 8.07
N ILE A 52 -2.05 -7.43 8.22
CA ILE A 52 -1.66 -6.27 9.01
C ILE A 52 -2.76 -5.95 10.00
N SER A 53 -2.36 -5.31 11.10
CA SER A 53 -3.30 -4.83 12.09
C SER A 53 -2.73 -3.58 12.73
N THR A 54 -3.50 -2.50 12.65
CA THR A 54 -3.20 -1.24 13.30
C THR A 54 -4.42 -0.85 14.14
N ASP A 55 -4.38 0.31 14.76
CA ASP A 55 -5.53 0.79 15.54
C ASP A 55 -6.77 0.98 14.68
N GLU A 56 -6.58 1.40 13.44
CA GLU A 56 -7.69 1.79 12.56
C GLU A 56 -7.94 0.79 11.43
N THR A 57 -6.99 -0.09 11.12
CA THR A 57 -7.06 -0.92 9.93
C THR A 57 -6.62 -2.33 10.25
N THR A 58 -7.44 -3.30 9.88
CA THR A 58 -7.09 -4.72 9.94
C THR A 58 -7.45 -5.32 8.59
N GLY A 59 -6.55 -6.13 8.06
CA GLY A 59 -6.81 -6.79 6.78
C GLY A 59 -5.56 -7.41 6.21
N CYS A 60 -5.65 -7.78 4.96
CA CYS A 60 -4.59 -8.47 4.24
C CYS A 60 -4.14 -7.62 3.06
N VAL A 61 -2.87 -7.24 3.05
CA VAL A 61 -2.27 -6.50 1.95
C VAL A 61 -2.00 -7.46 0.81
N GLN A 62 -2.54 -7.17 -0.36
CA GLN A 62 -2.31 -8.01 -1.54
C GLN A 62 -1.15 -7.43 -2.35
N CYS A 63 0.05 -7.92 -2.09
CA CYS A 63 1.29 -7.33 -2.59
C CYS A 63 1.44 -7.40 -4.10
N GLU A 64 0.81 -8.38 -4.75
CA GLU A 64 0.88 -8.52 -6.20
C GLU A 64 -0.07 -7.57 -6.94
N LYS A 65 -1.00 -6.94 -6.23
CA LYS A 65 -1.97 -6.03 -6.86
C LYS A 65 -1.51 -4.59 -6.77
N LEU A 66 -0.34 -4.35 -7.30
CA LEU A 66 0.22 -3.00 -7.37
C LEU A 66 -0.57 -2.15 -8.35
N ALA A 67 -0.92 -0.95 -7.95
CA ALA A 67 -1.65 -0.02 -8.78
C ALA A 67 -1.03 1.37 -8.70
N LEU A 68 -0.91 2.01 -9.86
CA LEU A 68 -0.52 3.40 -9.95
C LEU A 68 -1.78 4.25 -9.79
N LEU A 69 -1.76 5.15 -8.82
CA LEU A 69 -2.91 5.98 -8.50
C LEU A 69 -2.56 7.44 -8.63
N ASP A 70 -3.35 8.17 -9.40
CA ASP A 70 -3.16 9.61 -9.58
C ASP A 70 -4.03 10.35 -8.57
N LEU A 71 -3.40 10.85 -7.54
CA LEU A 71 -4.10 11.54 -6.45
C LEU A 71 -4.40 13.00 -6.77
N LYS A 72 -3.96 13.49 -7.93
CA LYS A 72 -4.32 14.82 -8.38
C LYS A 72 -5.77 14.87 -8.88
N VAL A 73 -6.32 13.73 -9.26
CA VAL A 73 -7.65 13.65 -9.88
C VAL A 73 -8.67 12.89 -9.06
N ARG A 74 -8.30 12.34 -7.91
CA ARG A 74 -9.27 11.67 -7.04
C ARG A 74 -9.06 12.03 -5.60
N GLY A 75 -10.17 12.08 -4.87
CA GLY A 75 -10.13 12.39 -3.45
C GLY A 75 -9.59 11.23 -2.65
N TYR A 76 -8.86 11.56 -1.59
CA TYR A 76 -8.33 10.56 -0.68
C TYR A 76 -8.23 11.13 0.71
N LYS A 77 -8.11 10.23 1.69
CA LYS A 77 -7.93 10.59 3.08
C LYS A 77 -6.94 9.61 3.69
N LYS A 78 -5.90 10.13 4.34
CA LYS A 78 -4.99 9.29 5.12
C LYS A 78 -5.71 8.87 6.40
N ILE A 79 -5.73 7.58 6.68
CA ILE A 79 -6.42 7.05 7.85
C ILE A 79 -5.48 6.41 8.86
N ASP A 80 -4.26 6.03 8.45
CA ASP A 80 -3.36 5.33 9.36
C ASP A 80 -1.95 5.29 8.77
N THR A 81 -1.02 4.74 9.54
CA THR A 81 0.37 4.52 9.12
C THR A 81 0.82 3.16 9.64
N LEU A 82 1.39 2.36 8.77
CA LEU A 82 1.91 1.05 9.12
C LEU A 82 3.32 1.17 9.69
N SER A 83 3.69 0.25 10.58
CA SER A 83 5.02 0.26 11.19
C SER A 83 6.11 -0.05 10.15
N ILE A 84 7.33 0.39 10.43
CA ILE A 84 8.48 0.12 9.57
C ILE A 84 8.70 -1.39 9.44
N ASP A 85 8.59 -2.14 10.54
CA ASP A 85 8.80 -3.59 10.52
C ASP A 85 7.82 -4.28 9.57
N ALA A 86 6.55 -3.88 9.62
CA ALA A 86 5.54 -4.45 8.73
C ALA A 86 5.82 -4.05 7.28
N MET A 87 6.26 -2.80 7.06
CA MET A 87 6.59 -2.34 5.71
C MET A 87 7.77 -3.08 5.11
N ILE A 88 8.77 -3.42 5.91
CA ILE A 88 9.93 -4.21 5.43
C ILE A 88 9.43 -5.54 4.87
N ASN A 89 8.58 -6.23 5.59
CA ASN A 89 8.03 -7.52 5.14
C ASN A 89 7.26 -7.38 3.83
N ILE A 90 6.47 -6.32 3.71
CA ILE A 90 5.65 -6.09 2.52
C ILE A 90 6.51 -5.73 1.33
N VAL A 91 7.48 -4.83 1.51
CA VAL A 91 8.37 -4.42 0.43
C VAL A 91 9.23 -5.60 -0.03
N ASP A 92 9.71 -6.42 0.92
CA ASP A 92 10.46 -7.64 0.56
C ASP A 92 9.60 -8.58 -0.30
N ALA A 93 8.33 -8.75 0.04
CA ALA A 93 7.43 -9.60 -0.74
C ALA A 93 7.24 -9.03 -2.15
N ILE A 94 7.09 -7.72 -2.28
CA ILE A 94 6.94 -7.07 -3.58
C ILE A 94 8.22 -7.22 -4.41
N GLN A 95 9.37 -7.01 -3.79
CA GLN A 95 10.66 -7.17 -4.48
C GLN A 95 10.85 -8.59 -5.00
N GLY A 96 10.37 -9.56 -4.24
CA GLY A 96 10.45 -10.96 -4.63
C GLY A 96 9.72 -11.28 -5.93
N ILE A 97 8.71 -10.50 -6.29
CA ILE A 97 7.98 -10.66 -7.55
C ILE A 97 8.88 -10.33 -8.74
N PHE A 98 9.76 -9.38 -8.57
CA PHE A 98 10.60 -8.82 -9.65
C PHE A 98 12.06 -9.24 -9.56
N GLU A 99 12.39 -10.07 -8.59
CA GLU A 99 13.77 -10.45 -8.36
C GLU A 99 14.34 -11.17 -9.58
N TYR A 100 15.57 -10.78 -9.94
CA TYR A 100 16.23 -11.35 -11.11
C TYR A 100 16.81 -12.72 -10.77
N ILE A 101 16.09 -13.77 -11.13
CA ILE A 101 16.53 -15.14 -10.92
C ILE A 101 16.27 -15.97 -12.18
N VAL A 102 16.94 -17.09 -12.24
CA VAL A 102 16.64 -18.09 -13.27
C VAL A 102 15.36 -18.81 -12.85
N ARG A 103 14.40 -18.85 -13.73
CA ARG A 103 13.07 -19.41 -13.47
C ARG A 103 13.11 -20.82 -12.92
#